data_52f115bd80227bd6719780ae9bbc399e
#
_entry.id   52f115bd80227bd6719780ae9bbc399e
#
_cell.length_a   1.000
_cell.length_b   1.000
_cell.length_c   1.000
_cell.angle_alpha   90.00
_cell.angle_beta   90.00
_cell.angle_gamma   90.00
#
_symmetry.space_group_name_H-M   'P 1'
#
loop_
_entity.id
_entity.type
_entity.pdbx_description
1 polymer ?
#
loop_
_entity_poly.entity_id
_entity_poly.type
_entity_poly.pdbx_seq_one_letter_code
_entity_poly.pdbx_strand_id
1 'polypeptide(L)'
;MKRRNFLRFLPAAGVTPFALNGFSVRPFANSKMARILSDCNGVEDRVLVLIQLKGGNDGLNMVIPAARYDRYAQLRPTTRIDQGSFINIDSGLPDDSIAGLHPGMTGVKSMYDDGMVNIIQAVGYQSMNQSHFKGTDIWLAGADSSIGASTASGWMGRALQAFYPDVAGEPTASMPDPLGIQVGDPNTSLGFHTESEHQNSINLSGQDPAGFFSLIQTIGGAPVTNIPDTEHGDELAYIMGVERSINLYAQRISQVFNAGSNAITAYPNNSFAAQLKTVARMIRGGCKTKIYLCQLGGFDTHSAQVDSGDTSLGTHAALMQTLSGAVKTFFDDLKLMGLDDRVVACTFSEFGRCAKENGSFGTDHGTLAPMMVFGRNVRAGVSGTNPNLDNLTTDNQLKDMQFDYRQVFGTLLQDWLGANPFVMEEATLGGYEKMKLIDREYRVDSGCQWGGAPVITDGFRPVSVFPNPASGVTEISFENRSGRAFQAIVSLHSLGGTLISSRTEVIQPGSNFYLMDVTSLPEGIYFARVQSRDTGRADIAKLSVVRGAVRGRS
;
A
#
# COMPACT_ATOMS: atom_id res chain seq x y z
N MET A 1 -5.77 -39.14 -19.55
CA MET A 1 -5.53 -37.75 -19.89
C MET A 1 -5.31 -36.97 -18.58
N LYS A 2 -4.16 -36.27 -18.38
CA LYS A 2 -3.90 -35.55 -17.11
C LYS A 2 -4.75 -34.29 -17.10
N ARG A 3 -5.37 -33.93 -15.95
CA ARG A 3 -6.25 -32.75 -15.76
C ARG A 3 -5.69 -31.44 -16.35
N ARG A 4 -4.38 -31.29 -16.31
CA ARG A 4 -3.66 -30.11 -16.85
C ARG A 4 -3.72 -30.02 -18.40
N ASN A 5 -3.85 -31.11 -19.12
CA ASN A 5 -3.96 -31.11 -20.59
C ASN A 5 -5.39 -30.86 -21.05
N PHE A 6 -6.38 -31.26 -20.25
CA PHE A 6 -7.79 -30.99 -20.52
C PHE A 6 -8.10 -29.47 -20.49
N LEU A 7 -7.55 -28.72 -19.51
CA LEU A 7 -7.75 -27.30 -19.38
C LEU A 7 -7.07 -26.45 -20.48
N ARG A 8 -6.03 -26.97 -21.14
CA ARG A 8 -5.35 -26.28 -22.26
C ARG A 8 -6.14 -26.32 -23.58
N PHE A 9 -7.11 -27.21 -23.73
CA PHE A 9 -7.92 -27.35 -24.93
C PHE A 9 -9.28 -26.65 -24.84
N LEU A 10 -9.65 -26.13 -23.68
CA LEU A 10 -10.92 -25.42 -23.45
C LEU A 10 -11.11 -24.13 -24.29
N PRO A 11 -10.08 -23.32 -24.59
CA PRO A 11 -10.26 -22.11 -25.41
C PRO A 11 -10.46 -22.36 -26.90
N ALA A 12 -10.12 -23.55 -27.40
CA ALA A 12 -10.17 -23.86 -28.85
C ALA A 12 -11.43 -24.62 -29.28
N ALA A 13 -12.25 -25.11 -28.33
CA ALA A 13 -13.47 -25.84 -28.62
C ALA A 13 -14.68 -24.91 -28.51
N GLY A 14 -15.01 -24.21 -29.59
CA GLY A 14 -16.24 -23.43 -29.70
C GLY A 14 -17.46 -24.27 -29.36
N VAL A 15 -18.22 -23.77 -28.41
CA VAL A 15 -19.68 -23.90 -28.15
C VAL A 15 -20.40 -25.18 -28.63
N THR A 16 -19.81 -26.38 -28.51
CA THR A 16 -20.59 -27.62 -28.68
C THR A 16 -20.76 -28.28 -27.32
N PRO A 17 -22.01 -28.55 -26.88
CA PRO A 17 -22.25 -29.34 -25.68
C PRO A 17 -21.72 -30.77 -25.89
N PHE A 18 -20.91 -31.25 -24.97
CA PHE A 18 -20.47 -32.63 -24.96
C PHE A 18 -21.03 -33.36 -23.73
N ALA A 19 -21.33 -34.63 -23.90
CA ALA A 19 -21.84 -35.46 -22.83
C ALA A 19 -20.68 -36.25 -22.18
N LEU A 20 -20.57 -36.21 -20.86
CA LEU A 20 -19.69 -37.02 -20.07
C LEU A 20 -20.54 -37.92 -19.16
N ASN A 21 -20.49 -39.22 -19.36
CA ASN A 21 -21.24 -40.22 -18.60
C ASN A 21 -22.77 -39.95 -18.51
N GLY A 22 -23.39 -39.52 -19.63
CA GLY A 22 -24.82 -39.26 -19.68
C GLY A 22 -25.29 -37.89 -19.19
N PHE A 23 -24.38 -37.05 -18.74
CA PHE A 23 -24.69 -35.66 -18.36
C PHE A 23 -24.25 -34.69 -19.46
N SER A 24 -25.16 -33.82 -19.89
CA SER A 24 -24.81 -32.73 -20.81
C SER A 24 -24.00 -31.65 -20.10
N VAL A 25 -22.73 -31.52 -20.47
CA VAL A 25 -21.88 -30.42 -19.99
C VAL A 25 -21.97 -29.26 -20.97
N ARG A 26 -22.53 -28.16 -20.58
CA ARG A 26 -22.49 -26.91 -21.34
C ARG A 26 -21.17 -26.19 -21.07
N PRO A 27 -20.45 -25.75 -22.12
CA PRO A 27 -19.22 -24.98 -21.89
C PRO A 27 -19.55 -23.66 -21.18
N PHE A 28 -18.82 -23.38 -20.12
CA PHE A 28 -18.94 -22.18 -19.29
C PHE A 28 -18.41 -20.90 -19.96
N ALA A 29 -18.10 -20.91 -21.27
CA ALA A 29 -17.42 -19.83 -21.97
C ALA A 29 -18.11 -18.45 -21.86
N ASN A 30 -19.41 -18.41 -21.51
CA ASN A 30 -20.15 -17.18 -21.28
C ASN A 30 -20.64 -17.00 -19.83
N SER A 31 -20.14 -17.80 -18.90
CA SER A 31 -20.50 -17.62 -17.50
C SER A 31 -19.73 -16.41 -16.92
N LYS A 32 -20.39 -15.67 -16.01
CA LYS A 32 -19.75 -14.59 -15.26
C LYS A 32 -18.44 -15.06 -14.59
N MET A 33 -18.38 -16.34 -14.19
CA MET A 33 -17.23 -17.02 -13.62
C MET A 33 -16.08 -17.20 -14.65
N ALA A 34 -16.37 -17.58 -15.88
CA ALA A 34 -15.36 -17.74 -16.93
C ALA A 34 -14.76 -16.38 -17.34
N ARG A 35 -15.57 -15.33 -17.36
CA ARG A 35 -15.09 -13.94 -17.54
C ARG A 35 -14.21 -13.50 -16.38
N ILE A 36 -14.63 -13.71 -15.13
CA ILE A 36 -13.82 -13.38 -13.94
C ILE A 36 -12.47 -14.12 -13.97
N LEU A 37 -12.44 -15.38 -14.39
CA LEU A 37 -11.21 -16.17 -14.49
C LEU A 37 -10.34 -15.80 -15.70
N SER A 38 -10.90 -15.25 -16.77
CA SER A 38 -10.15 -14.85 -17.96
C SER A 38 -9.59 -13.41 -17.85
N ASP A 39 -10.31 -12.52 -17.17
CA ASP A 39 -9.93 -11.11 -17.06
C ASP A 39 -8.85 -10.86 -15.99
N CYS A 40 -8.59 -11.84 -15.12
CA CYS A 40 -7.53 -11.79 -14.10
C CYS A 40 -6.16 -12.26 -14.61
N ASN A 41 -6.05 -12.72 -15.84
CA ASN A 41 -4.78 -13.10 -16.43
C ASN A 41 -3.86 -11.87 -16.59
N GLY A 42 -2.76 -11.86 -15.85
CA GLY A 42 -1.75 -10.79 -15.90
C GLY A 42 -1.79 -9.81 -14.71
N VAL A 43 -2.83 -9.83 -13.86
CA VAL A 43 -2.88 -9.00 -12.65
C VAL A 43 -1.96 -9.56 -11.55
N GLU A 44 -1.79 -10.88 -11.51
CA GLU A 44 -0.93 -11.54 -10.51
C GLU A 44 0.53 -11.05 -10.53
N ASP A 45 0.97 -10.54 -11.68
CA ASP A 45 2.34 -10.06 -11.86
C ASP A 45 2.51 -8.54 -11.71
N ARG A 46 1.42 -7.80 -11.44
CA ARG A 46 1.47 -6.34 -11.30
C ARG A 46 2.10 -5.91 -9.98
N VAL A 47 2.84 -4.82 -10.06
CA VAL A 47 3.62 -4.26 -8.97
C VAL A 47 3.34 -2.76 -8.86
N LEU A 48 3.16 -2.28 -7.63
CA LEU A 48 3.08 -0.85 -7.30
C LEU A 48 4.36 -0.44 -6.56
N VAL A 49 5.03 0.60 -7.07
CA VAL A 49 6.19 1.21 -6.41
C VAL A 49 5.79 2.57 -5.86
N LEU A 50 5.72 2.70 -4.56
CA LEU A 50 5.49 3.98 -3.89
C LEU A 50 6.82 4.66 -3.61
N ILE A 51 6.90 5.95 -3.92
CA ILE A 51 8.11 6.76 -3.75
C ILE A 51 7.77 7.91 -2.81
N GLN A 52 8.23 7.81 -1.58
CA GLN A 52 8.06 8.88 -0.59
C GLN A 52 9.12 9.96 -0.81
N LEU A 53 8.68 11.20 -1.03
CA LEU A 53 9.50 12.40 -1.04
C LEU A 53 9.51 12.98 0.37
N LYS A 54 10.43 12.48 1.23
CA LYS A 54 10.44 12.73 2.67
C LYS A 54 11.02 14.09 3.01
N GLY A 55 10.22 14.90 3.72
CA GLY A 55 10.60 16.23 4.18
C GLY A 55 9.64 17.34 3.72
N GLY A 56 8.51 17.03 3.11
CA GLY A 56 7.56 18.02 2.62
C GLY A 56 8.04 18.66 1.31
N ASN A 57 7.68 18.05 0.19
CA ASN A 57 8.12 18.49 -1.13
C ASN A 57 7.56 19.86 -1.52
N ASP A 58 8.40 20.79 -2.00
CA ASP A 58 7.96 22.04 -2.61
C ASP A 58 7.32 21.80 -3.99
N GLY A 59 6.01 21.64 -3.96
CA GLY A 59 5.23 21.37 -5.16
C GLY A 59 5.24 22.47 -6.20
N LEU A 60 5.34 23.73 -5.77
CA LEU A 60 5.33 24.88 -6.70
C LEU A 60 6.65 25.05 -7.46
N ASN A 61 7.77 24.58 -6.91
CA ASN A 61 9.04 24.51 -7.60
C ASN A 61 9.27 23.15 -8.31
N MET A 62 8.51 22.11 -7.98
CA MET A 62 8.49 20.85 -8.71
C MET A 62 7.65 20.94 -9.99
N VAL A 63 6.44 21.48 -9.88
CA VAL A 63 5.47 21.71 -10.97
C VAL A 63 5.09 23.18 -10.94
N ILE A 64 5.75 23.97 -11.75
CA ILE A 64 5.60 25.43 -11.81
C ILE A 64 4.22 25.78 -12.37
N PRO A 65 3.41 26.60 -11.70
CA PRO A 65 2.08 27.00 -12.18
C PRO A 65 2.18 28.05 -13.27
N ALA A 66 2.56 27.65 -14.49
CA ALA A 66 2.88 28.56 -15.58
C ALA A 66 1.71 29.50 -15.96
N ALA A 67 0.47 29.01 -15.88
CA ALA A 67 -0.71 29.85 -16.08
C ALA A 67 -0.95 30.91 -14.98
N ARG A 68 -0.27 30.78 -13.84
CA ARG A 68 -0.33 31.69 -12.70
C ARG A 68 1.04 32.26 -12.35
N TYR A 69 1.93 32.35 -13.35
CA TYR A 69 3.34 32.67 -13.12
C TYR A 69 3.55 34.02 -12.41
N ASP A 70 2.82 35.05 -12.78
CA ASP A 70 2.98 36.37 -12.16
C ASP A 70 2.68 36.32 -10.66
N ARG A 71 1.65 35.60 -10.27
CA ARG A 71 1.31 35.44 -8.86
C ARG A 71 2.32 34.55 -8.11
N TYR A 72 2.78 33.48 -8.73
CA TYR A 72 3.87 32.65 -8.22
C TYR A 72 5.14 33.49 -7.99
N ALA A 73 5.52 34.32 -8.96
CA ALA A 73 6.70 35.20 -8.88
C ALA A 73 6.58 36.27 -7.78
N GLN A 74 5.36 36.79 -7.55
CA GLN A 74 5.11 37.73 -6.44
C GLN A 74 5.26 37.09 -5.06
N LEU A 75 4.84 35.83 -4.92
CA LEU A 75 4.95 35.08 -3.65
C LEU A 75 6.38 34.59 -3.40
N ARG A 76 7.19 34.44 -4.45
CA ARG A 76 8.53 33.87 -4.42
C ARG A 76 9.56 34.69 -5.15
N PRO A 77 9.77 35.96 -4.72
CA PRO A 77 10.70 36.88 -5.42
C PRO A 77 12.12 36.33 -5.52
N THR A 78 12.58 35.48 -4.58
CA THR A 78 13.95 34.97 -4.53
C THR A 78 14.07 33.45 -4.75
N THR A 79 12.96 32.68 -4.68
CA THR A 79 13.01 31.21 -4.81
C THR A 79 12.26 30.67 -6.03
N ARG A 80 11.58 31.52 -6.80
CA ARG A 80 10.89 31.09 -8.02
C ARG A 80 11.86 30.55 -9.06
N ILE A 81 11.43 29.59 -9.82
CA ILE A 81 12.10 29.17 -11.04
C ILE A 81 11.77 30.19 -12.15
N ASP A 82 12.78 30.76 -12.78
CA ASP A 82 12.58 31.79 -13.80
C ASP A 82 11.79 31.26 -15.00
N GLN A 83 10.97 32.15 -15.60
CA GLN A 83 10.04 31.79 -16.68
C GLN A 83 10.72 31.17 -17.92
N GLY A 84 11.96 31.55 -18.20
CA GLY A 84 12.75 30.99 -19.29
C GLY A 84 13.48 29.67 -18.96
N SER A 85 13.47 29.24 -17.69
CA SER A 85 14.27 28.11 -17.21
C SER A 85 13.47 26.84 -17.04
N PHE A 86 12.19 26.90 -16.69
CA PHE A 86 11.39 25.68 -16.49
C PHE A 86 11.05 24.98 -17.80
N ILE A 87 10.81 23.67 -17.72
CA ILE A 87 10.50 22.82 -18.88
C ILE A 87 8.99 22.83 -19.09
N ASN A 88 8.51 23.40 -20.17
CA ASN A 88 7.09 23.34 -20.54
C ASN A 88 6.66 21.89 -20.81
N ILE A 89 5.51 21.48 -20.25
CA ILE A 89 5.04 20.10 -20.40
C ILE A 89 4.17 19.92 -21.63
N ASP A 90 3.12 20.69 -21.80
CA ASP A 90 2.22 20.58 -22.95
C ASP A 90 1.54 21.91 -23.23
N SER A 91 1.59 22.36 -24.49
CA SER A 91 0.90 23.56 -24.95
C SER A 91 -0.58 23.32 -25.28
N GLY A 92 -1.01 22.05 -25.32
CA GLY A 92 -2.41 21.65 -25.59
C GLY A 92 -3.28 21.51 -24.33
N LEU A 93 -2.74 21.78 -23.15
CA LEU A 93 -3.52 21.78 -21.91
C LEU A 93 -4.50 22.97 -21.87
N PRO A 94 -5.62 22.83 -21.14
CA PRO A 94 -6.46 23.98 -20.80
C PRO A 94 -5.65 25.10 -20.12
N ASP A 95 -6.01 26.35 -20.37
CA ASP A 95 -5.25 27.52 -19.92
C ASP A 95 -4.90 27.50 -18.42
N ASP A 96 -5.83 27.03 -17.56
CA ASP A 96 -5.64 26.96 -16.12
C ASP A 96 -4.81 25.73 -15.65
N SER A 97 -4.50 24.82 -16.57
CA SER A 97 -3.68 23.61 -16.33
C SER A 97 -2.27 23.71 -16.93
N ILE A 98 -1.97 24.79 -17.66
CA ILE A 98 -0.63 25.00 -18.23
C ILE A 98 0.40 25.10 -17.11
N ALA A 99 1.34 24.16 -17.11
CA ALA A 99 2.36 24.02 -16.09
C ALA A 99 3.73 23.76 -16.69
N GLY A 100 4.77 23.95 -15.89
CA GLY A 100 6.14 23.62 -16.22
C GLY A 100 6.73 22.65 -15.21
N LEU A 101 7.73 21.90 -15.60
CA LEU A 101 8.54 21.10 -14.69
C LEU A 101 9.80 21.86 -14.28
N HIS A 102 10.29 21.58 -13.08
CA HIS A 102 11.61 22.06 -12.65
C HIS A 102 12.67 21.70 -13.72
N PRO A 103 13.66 22.57 -13.98
CA PRO A 103 14.69 22.33 -15.01
C PRO A 103 15.45 21.02 -14.84
N GLY A 104 15.63 20.55 -13.60
CA GLY A 104 16.24 19.28 -13.27
C GLY A 104 15.43 18.03 -13.67
N MET A 105 14.19 18.18 -14.14
CA MET A 105 13.27 17.05 -14.39
C MET A 105 13.23 16.60 -15.86
N THR A 106 14.34 16.65 -16.57
CA THR A 106 14.43 16.27 -18.00
C THR A 106 14.02 14.82 -18.27
N GLY A 107 14.35 13.88 -17.38
CA GLY A 107 13.94 12.48 -17.49
C GLY A 107 12.43 12.30 -17.34
N VAL A 108 11.82 12.98 -16.37
CA VAL A 108 10.35 12.99 -16.21
C VAL A 108 9.68 13.62 -17.44
N LYS A 109 10.24 14.70 -17.99
CA LYS A 109 9.73 15.31 -19.23
C LYS A 109 9.76 14.32 -20.40
N SER A 110 10.86 13.61 -20.57
CA SER A 110 10.95 12.56 -21.61
C SER A 110 9.87 11.48 -21.42
N MET A 111 9.64 11.03 -20.17
CA MET A 111 8.57 10.06 -19.87
C MET A 111 7.17 10.65 -20.11
N TYR A 112 6.98 11.94 -19.82
CA TYR A 112 5.72 12.63 -20.08
C TYR A 112 5.41 12.68 -21.59
N ASP A 113 6.42 13.00 -22.41
CA ASP A 113 6.30 13.02 -23.86
C ASP A 113 6.05 11.62 -24.44
N ASP A 114 6.58 10.58 -23.79
CA ASP A 114 6.31 9.18 -24.14
C ASP A 114 4.92 8.70 -23.67
N GLY A 115 4.10 9.56 -23.04
CA GLY A 115 2.77 9.22 -22.56
C GLY A 115 2.75 8.37 -21.28
N MET A 116 3.80 8.42 -20.46
CA MET A 116 4.01 7.56 -19.29
C MET A 116 3.83 8.26 -17.95
N VAL A 117 3.37 9.51 -17.90
CA VAL A 117 3.28 10.28 -16.65
C VAL A 117 1.92 10.95 -16.52
N ASN A 118 1.30 10.81 -15.35
CA ASN A 118 0.20 11.67 -14.91
C ASN A 118 0.66 12.54 -13.75
N ILE A 119 0.47 13.85 -13.86
CA ILE A 119 0.76 14.83 -12.82
C ILE A 119 -0.57 15.22 -12.18
N ILE A 120 -0.71 14.98 -10.88
CA ILE A 120 -1.93 15.24 -10.12
C ILE A 120 -1.68 16.47 -9.25
N GLN A 121 -2.42 17.54 -9.49
CA GLN A 121 -2.24 18.83 -8.82
C GLN A 121 -2.97 18.92 -7.49
N ALA A 122 -2.41 19.69 -6.54
CA ALA A 122 -3.03 20.10 -5.29
C ALA A 122 -3.65 18.93 -4.48
N VAL A 123 -2.83 17.89 -4.24
CA VAL A 123 -3.21 16.69 -3.49
C VAL A 123 -2.91 16.87 -2.01
N GLY A 124 -3.81 16.37 -1.15
CA GLY A 124 -3.62 16.37 0.29
C GLY A 124 -4.77 15.64 1.00
N TYR A 125 -5.10 16.08 2.20
CA TYR A 125 -6.27 15.65 2.97
C TYR A 125 -6.78 16.82 3.83
N GLN A 126 -8.01 16.73 4.31
CA GLN A 126 -8.60 17.81 5.09
C GLN A 126 -7.86 18.04 6.42
N SER A 127 -7.58 19.31 6.74
CA SER A 127 -6.86 19.71 7.95
C SER A 127 -5.49 19.06 8.09
N MET A 128 -4.66 19.17 7.05
CA MET A 128 -3.35 18.53 6.99
C MET A 128 -2.47 18.85 8.19
N ASN A 129 -1.83 17.81 8.72
CA ASN A 129 -0.86 17.93 9.80
C ASN A 129 0.54 18.20 9.23
N GLN A 130 1.23 19.19 9.73
CA GLN A 130 2.54 19.64 9.25
C GLN A 130 3.73 19.10 10.08
N SER A 131 3.50 18.14 10.95
CA SER A 131 4.57 17.35 11.57
C SER A 131 5.02 16.26 10.62
N HIS A 132 6.30 16.15 10.31
CA HIS A 132 6.85 15.10 9.46
C HIS A 132 6.46 13.70 9.92
N PHE A 133 6.56 13.43 11.22
CA PHE A 133 6.18 12.12 11.79
C PHE A 133 4.68 11.87 11.66
N LYS A 134 3.86 12.78 12.18
CA LYS A 134 2.41 12.60 12.19
C LYS A 134 1.81 12.67 10.78
N GLY A 135 2.31 13.57 9.93
CA GLY A 135 1.91 13.65 8.52
C GLY A 135 2.20 12.34 7.79
N THR A 136 3.42 11.81 7.92
CA THR A 136 3.80 10.51 7.34
C THR A 136 2.88 9.39 7.84
N ASP A 137 2.63 9.30 9.15
CA ASP A 137 1.75 8.27 9.72
C ASP A 137 0.33 8.36 9.16
N ILE A 138 -0.22 9.56 8.98
CA ILE A 138 -1.56 9.77 8.39
C ILE A 138 -1.61 9.24 6.95
N TRP A 139 -0.65 9.58 6.11
CA TRP A 139 -0.57 9.08 4.73
C TRP A 139 -0.43 7.56 4.66
N LEU A 140 0.41 7.01 5.52
CA LEU A 140 0.65 5.56 5.57
C LEU A 140 -0.50 4.79 6.22
N ALA A 141 -1.26 5.42 7.12
CA ALA A 141 -2.47 4.84 7.69
C ALA A 141 -3.67 4.85 6.73
N GLY A 142 -3.66 5.63 5.66
CA GLY A 142 -4.83 5.83 4.79
C GLY A 142 -5.93 6.66 5.47
N ALA A 143 -5.55 7.68 6.24
CA ALA A 143 -6.37 8.37 7.20
C ALA A 143 -6.45 9.89 6.97
N ASP A 144 -7.02 10.63 7.90
CA ASP A 144 -6.96 12.09 7.99
C ASP A 144 -6.60 12.53 9.41
N SER A 145 -6.59 13.84 9.64
CA SER A 145 -6.21 14.40 10.95
C SER A 145 -7.17 14.06 12.10
N SER A 146 -8.35 13.51 11.83
CA SER A 146 -9.31 13.09 12.86
C SER A 146 -8.86 11.83 13.59
N ILE A 147 -7.93 11.09 13.03
CA ILE A 147 -7.38 9.89 13.64
C ILE A 147 -6.44 10.29 14.78
N GLY A 148 -6.79 9.88 15.98
CA GLY A 148 -5.95 10.00 17.16
C GLY A 148 -4.60 9.27 17.01
N ALA A 149 -3.71 9.44 17.97
CA ALA A 149 -2.32 8.96 17.95
C ALA A 149 -2.13 7.41 17.88
N SER A 150 -3.18 6.62 17.66
CA SER A 150 -3.17 5.17 17.87
C SER A 150 -3.58 4.32 16.65
N THR A 151 -3.31 4.74 15.43
CA THR A 151 -3.41 3.79 14.31
C THR A 151 -2.21 2.86 14.35
N ALA A 152 -2.43 1.63 14.79
CA ALA A 152 -1.40 0.60 14.85
C ALA A 152 -1.12 -0.05 13.49
N SER A 153 -1.86 0.30 12.42
CA SER A 153 -1.79 -0.37 11.12
C SER A 153 -1.80 0.61 9.94
N GLY A 154 -1.17 0.21 8.84
CA GLY A 154 -1.11 0.96 7.60
C GLY A 154 -2.03 0.39 6.51
N TRP A 155 -2.46 1.26 5.58
CA TRP A 155 -3.36 0.85 4.51
C TRP A 155 -2.78 -0.23 3.59
N MET A 156 -1.45 -0.21 3.35
CA MET A 156 -0.77 -1.23 2.54
C MET A 156 -0.82 -2.59 3.24
N GLY A 157 -0.51 -2.64 4.54
CA GLY A 157 -0.57 -3.86 5.33
C GLY A 157 -1.97 -4.46 5.32
N ARG A 158 -3.01 -3.65 5.61
CA ARG A 158 -4.41 -4.10 5.61
C ARG A 158 -4.86 -4.57 4.22
N ALA A 159 -4.53 -3.82 3.16
CA ALA A 159 -4.85 -4.23 1.78
C ALA A 159 -4.20 -5.56 1.41
N LEU A 160 -2.91 -5.71 1.68
CA LEU A 160 -2.15 -6.92 1.37
C LEU A 160 -2.65 -8.13 2.17
N GLN A 161 -2.97 -7.95 3.44
CA GLN A 161 -3.59 -9.00 4.27
C GLN A 161 -4.97 -9.40 3.72
N ALA A 162 -5.76 -8.45 3.25
CA ALA A 162 -7.07 -8.72 2.66
C ALA A 162 -6.96 -9.39 1.28
N PHE A 163 -5.93 -9.09 0.51
CA PHE A 163 -5.63 -9.78 -0.75
C PHE A 163 -5.16 -11.23 -0.53
N TYR A 164 -4.38 -11.47 0.53
CA TYR A 164 -3.70 -12.73 0.83
C TYR A 164 -3.99 -13.19 2.27
N PRO A 165 -5.25 -13.53 2.58
CA PRO A 165 -5.64 -13.86 3.95
C PRO A 165 -4.95 -15.12 4.50
N ASP A 166 -4.44 -15.99 3.62
CA ASP A 166 -3.73 -17.22 4.00
C ASP A 166 -2.23 -16.98 4.30
N VAL A 167 -1.72 -15.77 4.03
CA VAL A 167 -0.33 -15.41 4.32
C VAL A 167 -0.27 -14.78 5.71
N ALA A 168 0.26 -15.54 6.66
CA ALA A 168 0.33 -15.15 8.07
C ALA A 168 1.80 -14.92 8.50
N GLY A 169 2.51 -14.05 7.79
CA GLY A 169 3.91 -13.71 8.09
C GLY A 169 4.94 -14.77 7.63
N GLU A 170 4.51 -15.85 7.01
CA GLU A 170 5.41 -16.89 6.50
C GLU A 170 5.20 -17.14 4.98
N PRO A 171 6.26 -17.51 4.25
CA PRO A 171 6.15 -17.88 2.84
C PRO A 171 5.18 -19.05 2.64
N THR A 172 4.31 -18.94 1.63
CA THR A 172 3.42 -20.03 1.20
C THR A 172 3.78 -20.50 -0.20
N ALA A 173 3.24 -21.64 -0.63
CA ALA A 173 3.48 -22.14 -1.98
C ALA A 173 2.91 -21.22 -3.08
N SER A 174 1.82 -20.50 -2.79
CA SER A 174 1.20 -19.54 -3.69
C SER A 174 1.89 -18.17 -3.66
N MET A 175 2.40 -17.77 -2.48
CA MET A 175 3.08 -16.50 -2.24
C MET A 175 4.37 -16.77 -1.43
N PRO A 176 5.46 -17.12 -2.12
CA PRO A 176 6.73 -17.42 -1.45
C PRO A 176 7.51 -16.16 -1.04
N ASP A 177 7.09 -15.00 -1.51
CA ASP A 177 7.77 -13.72 -1.31
C ASP A 177 7.00 -12.84 -0.30
N PRO A 178 7.65 -11.91 0.40
CA PRO A 178 6.94 -10.95 1.24
C PRO A 178 5.98 -10.13 0.38
N LEU A 179 4.80 -9.84 0.91
CA LEU A 179 3.76 -9.09 0.20
C LEU A 179 4.16 -7.65 -0.08
N GLY A 180 4.90 -7.05 0.86
CA GLY A 180 5.45 -5.71 0.78
C GLY A 180 6.94 -5.68 1.08
N ILE A 181 7.67 -4.79 0.42
CA ILE A 181 9.09 -4.53 0.70
C ILE A 181 9.33 -3.03 0.78
N GLN A 182 9.85 -2.60 1.92
CA GLN A 182 10.42 -1.27 2.08
C GLN A 182 11.91 -1.30 1.74
N VAL A 183 12.40 -0.28 1.04
CA VAL A 183 13.82 -0.18 0.66
C VAL A 183 14.35 1.20 1.04
N GLY A 184 15.51 1.23 1.70
CA GLY A 184 16.29 2.45 1.87
C GLY A 184 16.11 3.24 3.17
N ASP A 185 15.08 2.98 3.98
CA ASP A 185 14.95 3.56 5.34
C ASP A 185 15.19 2.47 6.39
N PRO A 186 16.03 2.71 7.42
CA PRO A 186 16.25 1.74 8.48
C PRO A 186 15.04 1.54 9.40
N ASN A 187 14.10 2.49 9.43
CA ASN A 187 12.92 2.40 10.27
C ASN A 187 11.79 1.65 9.55
N THR A 188 11.14 0.73 10.25
CA THR A 188 9.99 0.01 9.70
C THR A 188 8.83 0.98 9.47
N SER A 189 8.27 0.97 8.28
CA SER A 189 7.16 1.83 7.93
C SER A 189 5.85 1.33 8.52
N LEU A 190 5.10 2.21 9.20
CA LEU A 190 3.72 1.96 9.62
C LEU A 190 2.85 1.44 8.46
N GLY A 191 3.14 1.87 7.23
CA GLY A 191 2.34 1.55 6.05
C GLY A 191 2.11 0.06 5.81
N PHE A 192 3.04 -0.79 6.22
CA PHE A 192 2.95 -2.25 6.06
C PHE A 192 2.49 -2.99 7.32
N HIS A 193 2.29 -2.31 8.45
CA HIS A 193 1.77 -2.95 9.66
C HIS A 193 0.32 -3.39 9.46
N THR A 194 -0.03 -4.54 10.03
CA THR A 194 -1.39 -5.05 10.09
C THR A 194 -1.91 -4.98 11.53
N GLU A 195 -3.21 -5.11 11.72
CA GLU A 195 -3.82 -5.18 13.07
C GLU A 195 -3.56 -6.55 13.73
N SER A 196 -3.38 -7.58 12.93
CA SER A 196 -2.91 -8.88 13.39
C SER A 196 -1.39 -8.87 13.33
N GLU A 197 -0.72 -9.16 14.38
CA GLU A 197 0.74 -9.14 14.61
C GLU A 197 1.61 -9.88 13.55
N HIS A 198 1.10 -10.14 12.36
CA HIS A 198 1.78 -10.84 11.28
C HIS A 198 2.50 -9.86 10.35
N GLN A 199 3.82 -9.94 10.29
CA GLN A 199 4.61 -9.16 9.36
C GLN A 199 4.64 -9.83 7.98
N ASN A 200 3.79 -9.36 7.06
CA ASN A 200 3.80 -9.77 5.66
C ASN A 200 4.74 -8.92 4.79
N SER A 201 5.63 -8.16 5.40
CA SER A 201 6.58 -7.28 4.73
C SER A 201 7.96 -7.35 5.35
N ILE A 202 8.97 -6.97 4.58
CA ILE A 202 10.35 -6.84 5.06
C ILE A 202 10.90 -5.44 4.77
N ASN A 203 11.90 -5.04 5.56
CA ASN A 203 12.65 -3.81 5.36
C ASN A 203 14.09 -4.13 4.94
N LEU A 204 14.46 -3.68 3.74
CA LEU A 204 15.82 -3.73 3.22
C LEU A 204 16.50 -2.37 3.44
N SER A 205 16.96 -2.14 4.64
CA SER A 205 17.53 -0.86 5.11
C SER A 205 18.91 -0.52 4.51
N GLY A 206 18.97 -0.35 3.19
CA GLY A 206 20.21 0.03 2.49
C GLY A 206 21.22 -1.10 2.27
N GLN A 207 20.91 -2.31 2.68
CA GLN A 207 21.67 -3.52 2.37
C GLN A 207 21.22 -4.06 1.01
N ASP A 208 22.15 -4.57 0.21
CA ASP A 208 21.72 -5.44 -0.87
C ASP A 208 21.06 -6.70 -0.29
N PRO A 209 20.13 -7.32 -1.00
CA PRO A 209 19.43 -8.51 -0.49
C PRO A 209 20.33 -9.69 -0.15
N ALA A 210 21.49 -9.83 -0.78
CA ALA A 210 22.48 -10.87 -0.45
C ALA A 210 23.20 -10.55 0.88
N GLY A 211 23.58 -9.28 1.08
CA GLY A 211 24.14 -8.81 2.35
C GLY A 211 23.14 -8.89 3.50
N PHE A 212 21.86 -8.60 3.25
CA PHE A 212 20.80 -8.76 4.23
C PHE A 212 20.68 -10.22 4.71
N PHE A 213 20.65 -11.19 3.79
CA PHE A 213 20.63 -12.61 4.13
C PHE A 213 21.85 -13.03 4.96
N SER A 214 23.05 -12.60 4.58
CA SER A 214 24.29 -12.90 5.31
C SER A 214 24.28 -12.31 6.72
N LEU A 215 23.75 -11.09 6.87
CA LEU A 215 23.63 -10.42 8.17
C LEU A 215 22.66 -11.19 9.08
N ILE A 216 21.49 -11.57 8.59
CA ILE A 216 20.50 -12.32 9.35
C ILE A 216 21.05 -13.67 9.79
N GLN A 217 21.78 -14.40 8.93
CA GLN A 217 22.43 -15.66 9.30
C GLN A 217 23.51 -15.49 10.39
N THR A 218 24.15 -14.33 10.43
CA THR A 218 25.20 -14.04 11.42
C THR A 218 24.62 -13.66 12.78
N ILE A 219 23.46 -12.99 12.80
CA ILE A 219 22.80 -12.51 14.01
C ILE A 219 21.89 -13.59 14.60
N GLY A 220 21.36 -14.50 13.76
CA GLY A 220 20.44 -15.57 14.15
C GLY A 220 21.03 -16.43 15.25
N GLY A 221 20.48 -16.32 16.47
CA GLY A 221 20.85 -17.13 17.62
C GLY A 221 20.32 -18.57 17.51
N ALA A 222 20.80 -19.46 18.39
CA ALA A 222 20.22 -20.79 18.53
C ALA A 222 18.74 -20.68 18.95
N PRO A 223 17.84 -21.49 18.36
CA PRO A 223 16.42 -21.43 18.73
C PRO A 223 16.26 -21.71 20.23
N VAL A 224 15.57 -20.81 20.91
CA VAL A 224 15.19 -21.02 22.32
C VAL A 224 14.14 -22.12 22.37
N THR A 225 14.46 -23.24 23.00
CA THR A 225 13.61 -24.44 23.01
C THR A 225 12.58 -24.46 24.14
N ASN A 226 12.75 -23.59 25.14
CA ASN A 226 11.82 -23.47 26.27
C ASN A 226 11.35 -22.02 26.41
N ILE A 227 10.16 -21.71 25.91
CA ILE A 227 9.50 -20.44 26.10
C ILE A 227 8.68 -20.53 27.38
N PRO A 228 8.87 -19.65 28.39
CA PRO A 228 8.07 -19.65 29.59
C PRO A 228 6.60 -19.35 29.28
N ASP A 229 5.67 -19.98 29.98
CA ASP A 229 4.24 -19.68 29.93
C ASP A 229 3.93 -18.44 30.79
N THR A 230 4.37 -17.27 30.32
CA THR A 230 4.25 -15.97 30.99
C THR A 230 4.11 -14.87 29.93
N GLU A 231 3.64 -13.67 30.31
CA GLU A 231 3.58 -12.50 29.40
C GLU A 231 4.93 -12.22 28.71
N HIS A 232 6.03 -12.37 29.44
CA HIS A 232 7.39 -12.27 28.87
C HIS A 232 7.68 -13.41 27.89
N GLY A 233 7.16 -14.60 28.13
CA GLY A 233 7.26 -15.73 27.22
C GLY A 233 6.48 -15.51 25.93
N ASP A 234 5.31 -14.87 26.01
CA ASP A 234 4.50 -14.51 24.84
C ASP A 234 5.21 -13.48 23.96
N GLU A 235 5.82 -12.45 24.60
CA GLU A 235 6.67 -11.48 23.89
C GLU A 235 7.88 -12.14 23.23
N LEU A 236 8.52 -13.08 23.92
CA LEU A 236 9.65 -13.83 23.37
C LEU A 236 9.21 -14.72 22.20
N ALA A 237 8.07 -15.42 22.31
CA ALA A 237 7.49 -16.20 21.22
C ALA A 237 7.19 -15.36 19.99
N TYR A 238 6.65 -14.15 20.21
CA TYR A 238 6.42 -13.19 19.15
C TYR A 238 7.71 -12.76 18.44
N ILE A 239 8.74 -12.34 19.20
CA ILE A 239 10.04 -11.94 18.65
C ILE A 239 10.67 -13.09 17.85
N MET A 240 10.60 -14.32 18.35
CA MET A 240 11.10 -15.51 17.65
C MET A 240 10.31 -15.82 16.38
N GLY A 241 8.99 -15.61 16.39
CA GLY A 241 8.14 -15.74 15.20
C GLY A 241 8.54 -14.74 14.12
N VAL A 242 8.75 -13.48 14.49
CA VAL A 242 9.22 -12.42 13.60
C VAL A 242 10.62 -12.76 13.04
N GLU A 243 11.55 -13.18 13.88
CA GLU A 243 12.90 -13.59 13.45
C GLU A 243 12.84 -14.75 12.45
N ARG A 244 12.00 -15.76 12.73
CA ARG A 244 11.81 -16.89 11.82
C ARG A 244 11.25 -16.45 10.46
N SER A 245 10.25 -15.58 10.45
CA SER A 245 9.66 -15.03 9.23
C SER A 245 10.69 -14.24 8.42
N ILE A 246 11.48 -13.40 9.09
CA ILE A 246 12.56 -12.64 8.46
C ILE A 246 13.60 -13.58 7.84
N ASN A 247 14.01 -14.65 8.54
CA ASN A 247 14.97 -15.62 8.02
C ASN A 247 14.46 -16.35 6.78
N LEU A 248 13.20 -16.78 6.77
CA LEU A 248 12.58 -17.45 5.63
C LEU A 248 12.50 -16.52 4.42
N TYR A 249 12.02 -15.30 4.60
CA TYR A 249 11.95 -14.30 3.54
C TYR A 249 13.34 -13.85 3.08
N ALA A 250 14.32 -13.69 3.97
CA ALA A 250 15.67 -13.26 3.61
C ALA A 250 16.34 -14.27 2.65
N GLN A 251 16.18 -15.58 2.91
CA GLN A 251 16.67 -16.61 2.02
C GLN A 251 16.01 -16.52 0.64
N ARG A 252 14.69 -16.37 0.60
CA ARG A 252 13.94 -16.26 -0.66
C ARG A 252 14.32 -14.99 -1.44
N ILE A 253 14.41 -13.85 -0.75
CA ILE A 253 14.82 -12.57 -1.35
C ILE A 253 16.22 -12.66 -1.95
N SER A 254 17.18 -13.28 -1.25
CA SER A 254 18.51 -13.54 -1.79
C SER A 254 18.47 -14.39 -3.06
N GLN A 255 17.64 -15.44 -3.08
CA GLN A 255 17.47 -16.29 -4.27
C GLN A 255 16.94 -15.50 -5.47
N VAL A 256 15.85 -14.74 -5.32
CA VAL A 256 15.27 -13.95 -6.42
C VAL A 256 16.20 -12.83 -6.87
N PHE A 257 16.90 -12.17 -5.94
CA PHE A 257 17.88 -11.14 -6.28
C PHE A 257 19.03 -11.71 -7.10
N ASN A 258 19.55 -12.90 -6.76
CA ASN A 258 20.63 -13.56 -7.49
C ASN A 258 20.17 -14.13 -8.83
N ALA A 259 18.91 -14.52 -8.95
CA ALA A 259 18.32 -14.97 -10.22
C ALA A 259 18.04 -13.80 -11.18
N GLY A 260 17.85 -12.59 -10.66
CA GLY A 260 17.61 -11.39 -11.44
C GLY A 260 18.88 -10.67 -11.86
N SER A 261 18.76 -9.87 -12.92
CA SER A 261 19.82 -8.97 -13.39
C SER A 261 19.18 -7.72 -14.00
N ASN A 262 19.85 -6.60 -13.90
CA ASN A 262 19.46 -5.36 -14.57
C ASN A 262 19.98 -5.36 -16.00
N ALA A 263 19.19 -4.88 -16.96
CA ALA A 263 19.65 -4.64 -18.33
C ALA A 263 20.52 -3.37 -18.39
N ILE A 264 20.17 -2.35 -17.58
CA ILE A 264 20.98 -1.15 -17.38
C ILE A 264 21.84 -1.35 -16.13
N THR A 265 23.14 -1.36 -16.29
CA THR A 265 24.09 -1.50 -15.16
C THR A 265 24.46 -0.16 -14.54
N ALA A 266 24.48 0.92 -15.34
CA ALA A 266 24.88 2.28 -14.95
C ALA A 266 23.66 3.12 -14.52
N TYR A 267 23.10 2.81 -13.36
CA TYR A 267 22.16 3.72 -12.69
C TYR A 267 22.89 4.96 -12.16
N PRO A 268 22.18 6.09 -11.96
CA PRO A 268 22.75 7.25 -11.28
C PRO A 268 23.36 6.86 -9.94
N ASN A 269 24.54 7.42 -9.62
CA ASN A 269 25.28 7.07 -8.40
C ASN A 269 24.71 7.80 -7.17
N ASN A 270 23.55 7.36 -6.68
CA ASN A 270 22.94 7.84 -5.45
C ASN A 270 22.09 6.72 -4.82
N SER A 271 21.78 6.87 -3.52
CA SER A 271 21.05 5.85 -2.75
C SER A 271 19.66 5.56 -3.28
N PHE A 272 18.94 6.57 -3.77
CA PHE A 272 17.59 6.40 -4.30
C PHE A 272 17.58 5.59 -5.61
N ALA A 273 18.50 5.88 -6.52
CA ALA A 273 18.67 5.10 -7.74
C ALA A 273 19.06 3.64 -7.43
N ALA A 274 19.87 3.40 -6.39
CA ALA A 274 20.22 2.06 -5.94
C ALA A 274 18.99 1.28 -5.41
N GLN A 275 18.06 1.95 -4.71
CA GLN A 275 16.79 1.35 -4.29
C GLN A 275 15.99 0.86 -5.51
N LEU A 276 15.76 1.73 -6.49
CA LEU A 276 15.00 1.39 -7.71
C LEU A 276 15.70 0.30 -8.54
N LYS A 277 17.04 0.32 -8.61
CA LYS A 277 17.83 -0.74 -9.25
C LYS A 277 17.59 -2.10 -8.60
N THR A 278 17.57 -2.14 -7.27
CA THR A 278 17.27 -3.35 -6.51
C THR A 278 15.86 -3.86 -6.79
N VAL A 279 14.86 -2.97 -6.78
CA VAL A 279 13.46 -3.31 -7.10
C VAL A 279 13.36 -3.91 -8.52
N ALA A 280 13.94 -3.27 -9.54
CA ALA A 280 13.94 -3.77 -10.91
C ALA A 280 14.56 -5.17 -11.02
N ARG A 281 15.70 -5.38 -10.34
CA ARG A 281 16.40 -6.66 -10.31
C ARG A 281 15.56 -7.76 -9.65
N MET A 282 14.89 -7.45 -8.54
CA MET A 282 14.00 -8.40 -7.85
C MET A 282 12.79 -8.77 -8.70
N ILE A 283 12.15 -7.82 -9.36
CA ILE A 283 11.05 -8.08 -10.30
C ILE A 283 11.53 -8.99 -11.42
N ARG A 284 12.71 -8.75 -11.99
CA ARG A 284 13.32 -9.59 -13.02
C ARG A 284 13.62 -11.00 -12.53
N GLY A 285 14.00 -11.15 -11.28
CA GLY A 285 14.26 -12.44 -10.63
C GLY A 285 13.00 -13.26 -10.30
N GLY A 286 11.82 -12.72 -10.59
CA GLY A 286 10.54 -13.39 -10.37
C GLY A 286 9.98 -13.19 -8.96
N CYS A 287 10.36 -12.12 -8.28
CA CYS A 287 9.76 -11.73 -7.01
C CYS A 287 8.28 -11.37 -7.21
N LYS A 288 7.41 -11.96 -6.39
CA LYS A 288 5.95 -11.75 -6.44
C LYS A 288 5.46 -10.64 -5.52
N THR A 289 6.35 -9.92 -4.86
CA THR A 289 6.00 -8.76 -4.02
C THR A 289 5.13 -7.76 -4.77
N LYS A 290 4.07 -7.30 -4.12
CA LYS A 290 3.04 -6.45 -4.73
C LYS A 290 3.29 -4.96 -4.60
N ILE A 291 3.79 -4.55 -3.43
CA ILE A 291 4.04 -3.14 -3.14
C ILE A 291 5.49 -2.98 -2.66
N TYR A 292 6.21 -2.10 -3.33
CA TYR A 292 7.51 -1.62 -2.88
C TYR A 292 7.35 -0.18 -2.39
N LEU A 293 7.99 0.15 -1.26
CA LEU A 293 8.09 1.50 -0.73
C LEU A 293 9.55 1.94 -0.77
N CYS A 294 9.85 2.92 -1.61
CA CYS A 294 11.16 3.56 -1.74
C CYS A 294 11.10 4.99 -1.19
N GLN A 295 12.24 5.52 -0.77
CA GLN A 295 12.30 6.84 -0.16
C GLN A 295 13.43 7.69 -0.74
N LEU A 296 13.09 8.95 -1.04
CA LEU A 296 14.04 10.02 -1.34
C LEU A 296 13.88 11.10 -0.28
N GLY A 297 14.84 11.21 0.64
CA GLY A 297 14.84 12.23 1.69
C GLY A 297 15.51 13.53 1.26
N GLY A 298 15.42 14.55 2.13
CA GLY A 298 16.07 15.84 1.95
C GLY A 298 15.15 16.98 1.51
N PHE A 299 13.84 16.75 1.45
CA PHE A 299 12.86 17.75 1.03
C PHE A 299 12.53 18.80 2.09
N ASP A 300 13.08 18.69 3.29
CA ASP A 300 12.89 19.71 4.34
C ASP A 300 13.78 20.94 4.11
N THR A 301 13.43 21.70 3.07
CA THR A 301 14.24 22.79 2.52
C THR A 301 13.82 24.17 3.07
N HIS A 302 13.91 24.36 4.39
CA HIS A 302 13.67 25.65 5.03
C HIS A 302 14.71 26.71 4.64
N SER A 303 15.88 26.30 4.18
CA SER A 303 16.96 27.20 3.74
C SER A 303 17.74 26.57 2.59
N ALA A 304 18.41 27.39 1.80
CA ALA A 304 19.23 26.95 0.67
C ALA A 304 18.49 25.99 -0.27
N GLN A 305 17.18 26.13 -0.39
CA GLN A 305 16.35 25.37 -1.33
C GLN A 305 16.80 25.63 -2.76
N VAL A 306 17.10 26.89 -3.04
CA VAL A 306 17.67 27.36 -4.30
C VAL A 306 19.00 28.05 -4.07
N ASP A 307 19.84 28.13 -5.10
CA ASP A 307 21.03 28.97 -5.09
C ASP A 307 20.64 30.45 -5.32
N SER A 308 21.29 31.36 -4.59
CA SER A 308 20.99 32.80 -4.67
C SER A 308 21.37 33.44 -6.01
N GLY A 309 22.26 32.82 -6.76
CA GLY A 309 22.72 33.29 -8.07
C GLY A 309 21.93 32.68 -9.24
N ASP A 310 21.36 31.48 -9.03
CA ASP A 310 20.58 30.76 -10.03
C ASP A 310 19.56 29.85 -9.33
N THR A 311 18.30 30.24 -9.34
CA THR A 311 17.23 29.51 -8.66
C THR A 311 16.90 28.14 -9.27
N SER A 312 17.43 27.84 -10.47
CA SER A 312 17.37 26.50 -11.09
C SER A 312 18.36 25.50 -10.46
N LEU A 313 19.23 25.97 -9.56
CA LEU A 313 20.21 25.20 -8.82
C LEU A 313 19.87 25.19 -7.31
N GLY A 314 20.60 24.44 -6.52
CA GLY A 314 20.42 24.31 -5.07
C GLY A 314 19.91 22.95 -4.64
N THR A 315 19.53 22.83 -3.37
CA THR A 315 19.15 21.54 -2.76
C THR A 315 17.93 20.92 -3.45
N HIS A 316 16.89 21.69 -3.71
CA HIS A 316 15.67 21.18 -4.35
C HIS A 316 15.93 20.74 -5.81
N ALA A 317 16.76 21.52 -6.53
CA ALA A 317 17.18 21.16 -7.88
C ALA A 317 17.91 19.81 -7.94
N ALA A 318 18.82 19.55 -7.00
CA ALA A 318 19.52 18.28 -6.89
C ALA A 318 18.57 17.11 -6.61
N LEU A 319 17.53 17.33 -5.78
CA LEU A 319 16.48 16.34 -5.51
C LEU A 319 15.63 16.08 -6.75
N MET A 320 15.25 17.10 -7.51
CA MET A 320 14.51 16.96 -8.77
C MET A 320 15.31 16.19 -9.81
N GLN A 321 16.61 16.47 -9.97
CA GLN A 321 17.50 15.72 -10.85
C GLN A 321 17.63 14.24 -10.41
N THR A 322 17.78 14.02 -9.10
CA THR A 322 17.89 12.67 -8.53
C THR A 322 16.61 11.88 -8.79
N LEU A 323 15.45 12.43 -8.47
CA LEU A 323 14.16 11.79 -8.72
C LEU A 323 13.99 11.48 -10.21
N SER A 324 14.16 12.48 -11.05
CA SER A 324 13.94 12.41 -12.50
C SER A 324 14.87 11.39 -13.17
N GLY A 325 16.16 11.45 -12.87
CA GLY A 325 17.14 10.54 -13.45
C GLY A 325 16.95 9.10 -12.99
N ALA A 326 16.68 8.88 -11.72
CA ALA A 326 16.49 7.54 -11.17
C ALA A 326 15.20 6.87 -11.69
N VAL A 327 14.08 7.60 -11.71
CA VAL A 327 12.80 7.07 -12.21
C VAL A 327 12.88 6.77 -13.72
N LYS A 328 13.46 7.68 -14.50
CA LYS A 328 13.68 7.43 -15.94
C LYS A 328 14.51 6.18 -16.18
N THR A 329 15.66 6.05 -15.51
CA THR A 329 16.54 4.88 -15.65
C THR A 329 15.83 3.59 -15.22
N PHE A 330 15.04 3.63 -14.17
CA PHE A 330 14.25 2.49 -13.69
C PHE A 330 13.25 1.99 -14.76
N PHE A 331 12.47 2.89 -15.35
CA PHE A 331 11.51 2.49 -16.38
C PHE A 331 12.18 2.09 -17.69
N ASP A 332 13.31 2.69 -18.04
CA ASP A 332 14.11 2.25 -19.20
C ASP A 332 14.66 0.83 -18.99
N ASP A 333 15.15 0.52 -17.78
CA ASP A 333 15.63 -0.81 -17.41
C ASP A 333 14.50 -1.84 -17.49
N LEU A 334 13.34 -1.53 -16.91
CA LEU A 334 12.14 -2.39 -16.99
C LEU A 334 11.72 -2.63 -18.44
N LYS A 335 11.74 -1.59 -19.28
CA LYS A 335 11.41 -1.68 -20.71
C LYS A 335 12.36 -2.60 -21.47
N LEU A 336 13.67 -2.46 -21.24
CA LEU A 336 14.69 -3.35 -21.82
C LEU A 336 14.55 -4.79 -21.37
N MET A 337 14.02 -5.02 -20.16
CA MET A 337 13.73 -6.36 -19.63
C MET A 337 12.36 -6.90 -20.05
N GLY A 338 11.52 -6.10 -20.73
CA GLY A 338 10.15 -6.47 -21.09
C GLY A 338 9.21 -6.59 -19.91
N LEU A 339 9.36 -5.72 -18.89
CA LEU A 339 8.63 -5.74 -17.63
C LEU A 339 7.91 -4.42 -17.33
N ASP A 340 7.99 -3.43 -18.24
CA ASP A 340 7.44 -2.09 -18.05
C ASP A 340 5.89 -2.06 -18.03
N ASP A 341 5.25 -3.08 -18.57
CA ASP A 341 3.80 -3.27 -18.51
C ASP A 341 3.28 -3.80 -17.16
N ARG A 342 4.19 -4.22 -16.26
CA ARG A 342 3.87 -4.82 -14.96
C ARG A 342 4.03 -3.84 -13.80
N VAL A 343 4.55 -2.65 -14.03
CA VAL A 343 4.95 -1.73 -12.96
C VAL A 343 4.30 -0.36 -13.14
N VAL A 344 3.69 0.12 -12.07
CA VAL A 344 3.28 1.51 -11.90
C VAL A 344 3.98 2.06 -10.67
N ALA A 345 4.52 3.28 -10.77
CA ALA A 345 5.11 3.98 -9.64
C ALA A 345 4.31 5.25 -9.31
N CYS A 346 4.32 5.67 -8.04
CA CYS A 346 3.62 6.87 -7.58
C CYS A 346 4.43 7.60 -6.52
N THR A 347 4.66 8.91 -6.71
CA THR A 347 5.27 9.77 -5.69
C THR A 347 4.23 10.28 -4.70
N PHE A 348 4.64 10.48 -3.44
CA PHE A 348 3.87 11.20 -2.43
C PHE A 348 4.81 11.90 -1.44
N SER A 349 4.33 12.92 -0.75
CA SER A 349 5.02 13.59 0.33
C SER A 349 4.04 13.81 1.48
N GLU A 350 4.50 13.81 2.71
CA GLU A 350 3.66 13.95 3.90
C GLU A 350 2.89 15.26 3.97
N PHE A 351 3.40 16.31 3.32
CA PHE A 351 2.76 17.60 3.07
C PHE A 351 3.55 18.38 2.00
N GLY A 352 3.02 19.51 1.54
CA GLY A 352 3.71 20.45 0.65
C GLY A 352 4.38 21.60 1.42
N ARG A 353 4.75 22.64 0.70
CA ARG A 353 5.36 23.84 1.26
C ARG A 353 4.43 25.05 1.13
N CYS A 354 4.65 26.07 1.97
CA CYS A 354 3.96 27.34 1.84
C CYS A 354 4.08 27.92 0.44
N ALA A 355 3.00 28.54 -0.05
CA ALA A 355 3.02 29.21 -1.35
C ALA A 355 4.01 30.37 -1.38
N LYS A 356 4.15 31.07 -0.26
CA LYS A 356 5.12 32.15 -0.08
C LYS A 356 6.45 31.60 0.41
N GLU A 357 7.55 32.14 -0.14
CA GLU A 357 8.90 31.85 0.35
C GLU A 357 9.13 32.44 1.75
N ASN A 358 10.12 31.89 2.46
CA ASN A 358 10.64 32.48 3.70
C ASN A 358 11.87 33.37 3.44
N GLY A 359 12.47 33.93 4.50
CA GLY A 359 13.63 34.81 4.38
C GLY A 359 14.98 34.15 4.19
N SER A 360 15.04 32.81 3.98
CA SER A 360 16.27 31.99 3.97
C SER A 360 16.51 31.27 2.64
N PHE A 361 16.01 31.78 1.53
CA PHE A 361 16.03 31.10 0.23
C PHE A 361 15.41 29.69 0.30
N GLY A 362 14.30 29.57 1.03
CA GLY A 362 13.59 28.33 1.25
C GLY A 362 12.10 28.55 1.46
N THR A 363 11.42 27.51 1.92
CA THR A 363 9.98 27.53 2.17
C THR A 363 9.65 26.81 3.47
N ASP A 364 8.66 27.33 4.20
CA ASP A 364 8.17 26.69 5.42
C ASP A 364 7.15 25.59 5.10
N HIS A 365 6.81 24.77 6.10
CA HIS A 365 5.82 23.71 5.96
C HIS A 365 4.48 24.27 5.48
N GLY A 366 3.88 23.59 4.53
CA GLY A 366 2.59 23.93 3.95
C GLY A 366 1.67 22.71 3.88
N THR A 367 0.74 22.73 2.95
CA THR A 367 -0.32 21.72 2.87
C THR A 367 -0.19 20.88 1.60
N LEU A 368 -0.71 21.34 0.49
CA LEU A 368 -0.92 20.58 -0.73
C LEU A 368 0.37 20.45 -1.56
N ALA A 369 0.57 19.29 -2.16
CA ALA A 369 1.66 19.02 -3.08
C ALA A 369 1.15 18.25 -4.32
N PRO A 370 1.84 18.29 -5.47
CA PRO A 370 1.52 17.41 -6.58
C PRO A 370 1.98 15.98 -6.27
N MET A 371 1.24 15.01 -6.81
CA MET A 371 1.67 13.63 -6.93
C MET A 371 1.94 13.31 -8.40
N MET A 372 2.85 12.39 -8.68
CA MET A 372 3.12 11.91 -10.03
C MET A 372 2.95 10.40 -10.08
N VAL A 373 2.25 9.92 -11.11
CA VAL A 373 2.09 8.49 -11.40
C VAL A 373 2.83 8.18 -12.68
N PHE A 374 3.66 7.13 -12.66
CA PHE A 374 4.55 6.74 -13.75
C PHE A 374 4.24 5.31 -14.19
N GLY A 375 4.30 5.05 -15.47
CA GLY A 375 4.20 3.71 -16.04
C GLY A 375 3.61 3.73 -17.45
N ARG A 376 3.89 2.69 -18.22
CA ARG A 376 3.37 2.54 -19.58
C ARG A 376 1.84 2.49 -19.62
N ASN A 377 1.21 2.00 -18.55
CA ASN A 377 -0.23 1.78 -18.49
C ASN A 377 -0.97 2.96 -17.82
N VAL A 378 -0.25 4.05 -17.56
CA VAL A 378 -0.79 5.26 -16.93
C VAL A 378 -1.46 6.12 -17.99
N ARG A 379 -2.63 6.66 -17.68
CA ARG A 379 -3.25 7.69 -18.48
C ARG A 379 -2.47 8.99 -18.32
N ALA A 380 -1.67 9.32 -19.33
CA ALA A 380 -0.80 10.50 -19.30
C ALA A 380 -1.57 11.82 -19.25
N GLY A 381 -0.89 12.86 -18.78
CA GLY A 381 -1.38 14.23 -18.75
C GLY A 381 -1.33 14.89 -17.38
N VAL A 382 -2.12 15.94 -17.22
CA VAL A 382 -2.30 16.66 -15.94
C VAL A 382 -3.72 16.42 -15.45
N SER A 383 -3.85 16.00 -14.19
CA SER A 383 -5.12 15.88 -13.49
C SER A 383 -5.29 17.08 -12.57
N GLY A 384 -6.39 17.80 -12.74
CA GLY A 384 -6.66 19.07 -12.05
C GLY A 384 -6.06 20.28 -12.75
N THR A 385 -6.10 21.41 -12.06
CA THR A 385 -5.63 22.72 -12.51
C THR A 385 -4.46 23.19 -11.65
N ASN A 386 -3.78 24.24 -12.06
CA ASN A 386 -2.76 24.87 -11.22
C ASN A 386 -3.35 25.26 -9.85
N PRO A 387 -2.58 25.15 -8.76
CA PRO A 387 -3.03 25.56 -7.44
C PRO A 387 -3.50 27.02 -7.44
N ASN A 388 -4.57 27.30 -6.71
CA ASN A 388 -5.08 28.66 -6.56
C ASN A 388 -4.19 29.47 -5.60
N LEU A 389 -3.36 30.34 -6.15
CA LEU A 389 -2.43 31.17 -5.40
C LEU A 389 -3.06 32.45 -4.84
N ASP A 390 -4.32 32.75 -5.17
CA ASP A 390 -5.05 33.92 -4.68
C ASP A 390 -5.90 33.59 -3.44
N ASN A 391 -6.19 32.31 -3.19
CA ASN A 391 -6.93 31.84 -2.02
C ASN A 391 -6.02 31.04 -1.08
N LEU A 392 -5.21 31.74 -0.31
CA LEU A 392 -4.30 31.14 0.67
C LEU A 392 -4.86 31.22 2.08
N THR A 393 -4.31 30.42 3.00
CA THR A 393 -4.53 30.59 4.43
C THR A 393 -3.82 31.87 4.93
N THR A 394 -4.08 32.26 6.19
CA THR A 394 -3.35 33.36 6.83
C THR A 394 -1.84 33.13 6.87
N ASP A 395 -1.41 31.86 6.91
CA ASP A 395 -0.02 31.43 6.94
C ASP A 395 0.54 31.14 5.54
N ASN A 396 -0.10 31.67 4.50
CA ASN A 396 0.29 31.51 3.09
C ASN A 396 0.34 30.05 2.59
N GLN A 397 -0.48 29.19 3.13
CA GLN A 397 -0.57 27.80 2.67
C GLN A 397 -1.64 27.64 1.58
N LEU A 398 -1.45 26.68 0.69
CA LEU A 398 -2.45 26.31 -0.30
C LEU A 398 -3.69 25.75 0.40
N LYS A 399 -4.87 26.29 0.05
CA LYS A 399 -6.12 25.99 0.73
C LYS A 399 -7.06 25.10 -0.10
N ASP A 400 -7.05 25.31 -1.41
CA ASP A 400 -8.00 24.66 -2.33
C ASP A 400 -7.46 23.30 -2.76
N MET A 401 -7.77 22.27 -1.95
CA MET A 401 -7.47 20.89 -2.27
C MET A 401 -8.34 20.43 -3.44
N GLN A 402 -7.74 19.86 -4.49
CA GLN A 402 -8.45 19.35 -5.64
C GLN A 402 -8.69 17.84 -5.53
N PHE A 403 -7.73 17.11 -4.96
CA PHE A 403 -7.82 15.67 -4.78
C PHE A 403 -7.38 15.26 -3.39
N ASP A 404 -8.13 14.34 -2.80
CA ASP A 404 -7.68 13.64 -1.61
C ASP A 404 -6.69 12.54 -2.03
N TYR A 405 -5.58 12.38 -1.30
CA TYR A 405 -4.57 11.38 -1.64
C TYR A 405 -5.13 9.95 -1.63
N ARG A 406 -6.20 9.70 -0.85
CA ARG A 406 -6.90 8.42 -0.79
C ARG A 406 -7.62 8.09 -2.10
N GLN A 407 -8.04 9.10 -2.89
CA GLN A 407 -8.52 8.89 -4.26
C GLN A 407 -7.41 8.32 -5.15
N VAL A 408 -6.19 8.86 -5.03
CA VAL A 408 -5.03 8.41 -5.81
C VAL A 408 -4.67 6.97 -5.45
N PHE A 409 -4.41 6.71 -4.16
CA PHE A 409 -4.03 5.36 -3.70
C PHE A 409 -5.16 4.35 -3.90
N GLY A 410 -6.40 4.74 -3.64
CA GLY A 410 -7.57 3.89 -3.88
C GLY A 410 -7.73 3.53 -5.37
N THR A 411 -7.49 4.48 -6.27
CA THR A 411 -7.50 4.21 -7.71
C THR A 411 -6.40 3.23 -8.11
N LEU A 412 -5.17 3.42 -7.62
CA LEU A 412 -4.07 2.51 -7.92
C LEU A 412 -4.30 1.12 -7.32
N LEU A 413 -4.83 1.06 -6.10
CA LEU A 413 -5.14 -0.21 -5.46
C LEU A 413 -6.24 -0.98 -6.22
N GLN A 414 -7.29 -0.28 -6.67
CA GLN A 414 -8.41 -0.90 -7.35
C GLN A 414 -8.14 -1.12 -8.85
N ASP A 415 -7.79 -0.07 -9.60
CA ASP A 415 -7.70 -0.15 -11.05
C ASP A 415 -6.39 -0.79 -11.54
N TRP A 416 -5.31 -0.71 -10.72
CA TRP A 416 -4.03 -1.33 -11.07
C TRP A 416 -3.83 -2.68 -10.39
N LEU A 417 -3.96 -2.76 -9.06
CA LEU A 417 -3.76 -4.00 -8.32
C LEU A 417 -5.00 -4.90 -8.24
N GLY A 418 -6.17 -4.45 -8.67
CA GLY A 418 -7.37 -5.27 -8.76
C GLY A 418 -8.12 -5.46 -7.44
N ALA A 419 -8.00 -4.52 -6.50
CA ALA A 419 -8.69 -4.58 -5.23
C ALA A 419 -10.22 -4.63 -5.42
N ASN A 420 -10.83 -5.62 -4.83
CA ASN A 420 -12.29 -5.71 -4.74
C ASN A 420 -12.81 -4.76 -3.63
N PRO A 421 -14.13 -4.53 -3.51
CA PRO A 421 -14.69 -3.65 -2.49
C PRO A 421 -14.30 -4.00 -1.06
N PHE A 422 -14.10 -5.28 -0.74
CA PHE A 422 -13.66 -5.72 0.58
C PHE A 422 -12.22 -5.25 0.89
N VAL A 423 -11.29 -5.48 -0.04
CA VAL A 423 -9.91 -5.00 0.11
C VAL A 423 -9.85 -3.47 0.23
N MET A 424 -10.69 -2.76 -0.54
CA MET A 424 -10.77 -1.30 -0.49
C MET A 424 -11.27 -0.79 0.87
N GLU A 425 -12.21 -1.50 1.48
CA GLU A 425 -12.72 -1.17 2.81
C GLU A 425 -11.67 -1.44 3.89
N GLU A 426 -11.04 -2.60 3.87
CA GLU A 426 -9.95 -2.96 4.81
C GLU A 426 -8.78 -1.96 4.70
N ALA A 427 -8.45 -1.52 3.49
CA ALA A 427 -7.45 -0.48 3.24
C ALA A 427 -7.87 0.91 3.74
N THR A 428 -9.13 1.13 4.12
CA THR A 428 -9.73 2.44 4.42
C THR A 428 -9.73 3.43 3.24
N LEU A 429 -9.68 2.91 2.01
CA LEU A 429 -9.64 3.69 0.76
C LEU A 429 -10.94 3.57 -0.06
N GLY A 430 -11.94 2.85 0.42
CA GLY A 430 -13.16 2.50 -0.31
C GLY A 430 -14.19 3.63 -0.47
N GLY A 431 -14.14 4.65 0.37
CA GLY A 431 -15.13 5.76 0.38
C GLY A 431 -14.83 6.90 -0.59
N TYR A 432 -13.79 6.81 -1.41
CA TYR A 432 -13.29 7.90 -2.24
C TYR A 432 -13.57 7.67 -3.72
N GLU A 433 -13.96 8.74 -4.43
CA GLU A 433 -14.19 8.69 -5.87
C GLU A 433 -12.89 8.38 -6.62
N LYS A 434 -12.97 7.43 -7.54
CA LYS A 434 -11.81 7.04 -8.34
C LYS A 434 -11.44 8.09 -9.38
N MET A 435 -10.16 8.24 -9.58
CA MET A 435 -9.57 9.04 -10.63
C MET A 435 -9.37 8.21 -11.92
N LYS A 436 -9.12 8.88 -13.03
CA LYS A 436 -8.79 8.21 -14.30
C LYS A 436 -7.27 8.19 -14.49
N LEU A 437 -6.55 7.40 -13.68
CA LEU A 437 -5.10 7.33 -13.68
C LEU A 437 -4.53 6.17 -14.52
N ILE A 438 -5.28 5.09 -14.67
CA ILE A 438 -4.88 3.92 -15.46
C ILE A 438 -5.69 3.91 -16.75
N ASP A 439 -5.06 3.60 -17.87
CA ASP A 439 -5.74 3.49 -19.16
C ASP A 439 -6.79 2.38 -19.13
N ARG A 440 -7.92 2.62 -19.83
CA ARG A 440 -9.10 1.75 -19.73
C ARG A 440 -8.80 0.29 -20.06
N GLU A 441 -7.92 0.04 -21.00
CA GLU A 441 -7.55 -1.32 -21.45
C GLU A 441 -6.74 -2.10 -20.40
N TYR A 442 -6.09 -1.39 -19.47
CA TYR A 442 -5.28 -1.98 -18.40
C TYR A 442 -5.96 -2.00 -17.04
N ARG A 443 -7.15 -1.40 -16.92
CA ARG A 443 -7.91 -1.44 -15.67
C ARG A 443 -8.38 -2.84 -15.38
N VAL A 444 -8.29 -3.20 -14.11
CA VAL A 444 -8.82 -4.46 -13.63
C VAL A 444 -10.29 -4.27 -13.28
N ASP A 445 -11.17 -5.12 -13.81
CA ASP A 445 -12.54 -5.17 -13.30
C ASP A 445 -12.50 -5.67 -11.85
N SER A 446 -13.26 -4.98 -10.98
CA SER A 446 -13.29 -5.15 -9.51
C SER A 446 -13.69 -6.55 -9.00
N GLY A 447 -13.63 -7.56 -9.85
CA GLY A 447 -13.90 -8.96 -9.54
C GLY A 447 -12.67 -9.87 -9.55
N CYS A 448 -11.47 -9.34 -9.84
CA CYS A 448 -10.24 -10.13 -9.81
C CYS A 448 -9.83 -10.45 -8.38
N GLN A 449 -9.63 -11.73 -8.11
CA GLN A 449 -9.15 -12.25 -6.83
C GLN A 449 -7.76 -12.86 -7.01
N TRP A 450 -6.83 -12.45 -6.15
CA TRP A 450 -5.46 -12.94 -6.11
C TRP A 450 -5.40 -14.22 -5.28
N GLY A 451 -4.70 -15.24 -5.80
CA GLY A 451 -4.43 -16.47 -5.06
C GLY A 451 -5.62 -17.41 -4.88
N GLY A 452 -5.80 -18.29 -5.76
CA GLY A 452 -6.50 -19.60 -5.70
C GLY A 452 -7.82 -19.64 -5.00
N ALA A 453 -8.82 -20.05 -5.17
CA ALA A 453 -10.21 -20.20 -4.75
C ALA A 453 -10.98 -18.87 -4.69
N PRO A 454 -12.18 -18.83 -5.26
CA PRO A 454 -13.04 -17.66 -5.10
C PRO A 454 -13.22 -17.45 -3.60
N VAL A 455 -12.72 -16.34 -3.08
CA VAL A 455 -13.21 -15.84 -1.81
C VAL A 455 -14.68 -15.53 -2.08
N ILE A 456 -15.53 -16.46 -1.76
CA ILE A 456 -16.92 -16.15 -1.50
C ILE A 456 -16.79 -15.15 -0.36
N THR A 457 -17.04 -13.87 -0.65
CA THR A 457 -17.05 -12.83 0.36
C THR A 457 -18.17 -13.20 1.31
N ASP A 458 -17.83 -13.96 2.33
CA ASP A 458 -18.71 -14.13 3.48
C ASP A 458 -18.75 -12.82 4.20
N GLY A 459 -19.00 -11.74 3.70
CA GLY A 459 -19.18 -10.44 4.30
C GLY A 459 -18.94 -10.33 5.83
N PHE A 460 -17.93 -10.99 6.32
CA PHE A 460 -17.63 -11.19 7.73
C PHE A 460 -16.75 -10.03 8.18
N ARG A 461 -17.20 -9.22 9.13
CA ARG A 461 -16.33 -8.31 9.86
C ARG A 461 -15.67 -9.02 11.02
N PRO A 462 -14.51 -8.49 11.50
CA PRO A 462 -13.83 -9.00 12.68
C PRO A 462 -14.79 -9.24 13.83
N VAL A 463 -14.59 -10.36 14.49
CA VAL A 463 -15.26 -10.66 15.75
C VAL A 463 -14.79 -9.65 16.79
N SER A 464 -15.70 -9.00 17.48
CA SER A 464 -15.41 -8.16 18.65
C SER A 464 -16.03 -8.75 19.91
N VAL A 465 -15.44 -8.46 21.06
CA VAL A 465 -15.88 -8.97 22.35
C VAL A 465 -16.05 -7.82 23.33
N PHE A 466 -17.26 -7.66 23.90
CA PHE A 466 -17.56 -6.61 24.85
C PHE A 466 -18.54 -7.08 25.94
N PRO A 467 -18.32 -6.75 27.22
CA PRO A 467 -17.12 -6.12 27.76
C PRO A 467 -15.88 -7.01 27.69
N ASN A 468 -14.72 -6.39 27.53
CA ASN A 468 -13.42 -7.04 27.58
C ASN A 468 -12.42 -6.08 28.29
N PRO A 469 -11.90 -6.43 29.49
CA PRO A 469 -12.06 -7.69 30.22
C PRO A 469 -13.49 -8.00 30.66
N ALA A 470 -13.82 -9.29 30.74
CA ALA A 470 -15.12 -9.81 31.17
C ALA A 470 -15.03 -10.52 32.55
N SER A 471 -16.07 -10.33 33.39
CA SER A 471 -16.18 -11.01 34.66
C SER A 471 -17.50 -11.80 34.85
N GLY A 472 -18.35 -11.74 33.81
CA GLY A 472 -19.68 -12.34 33.80
C GLY A 472 -20.08 -12.79 32.41
N VAL A 473 -21.10 -12.16 31.84
CA VAL A 473 -21.50 -12.39 30.46
C VAL A 473 -20.78 -11.40 29.55
N THR A 474 -20.25 -11.87 28.44
CA THR A 474 -19.67 -11.06 27.39
C THR A 474 -20.39 -11.32 26.07
N GLU A 475 -20.45 -10.33 25.21
CA GLU A 475 -21.02 -10.42 23.87
C GLU A 475 -19.91 -10.59 22.84
N ILE A 476 -20.06 -11.58 21.98
CA ILE A 476 -19.25 -11.75 20.78
C ILE A 476 -20.07 -11.22 19.63
N SER A 477 -19.68 -10.10 19.07
CA SER A 477 -20.39 -9.45 17.96
C SER A 477 -19.59 -9.51 16.64
N PHE A 478 -20.31 -9.65 15.55
CA PHE A 478 -19.75 -9.70 14.18
C PHE A 478 -20.83 -9.34 13.17
N GLU A 479 -20.42 -8.90 11.99
CA GLU A 479 -21.33 -8.48 10.94
C GLU A 479 -21.25 -9.44 9.73
N ASN A 480 -22.38 -9.97 9.28
CA ASN A 480 -22.49 -10.72 8.05
C ASN A 480 -22.89 -9.79 6.89
N ARG A 481 -21.97 -9.49 6.01
CA ARG A 481 -22.18 -8.65 4.82
C ARG A 481 -22.42 -9.44 3.53
N SER A 482 -22.47 -10.78 3.60
CA SER A 482 -22.65 -11.64 2.43
C SER A 482 -24.02 -11.50 1.77
N GLY A 483 -24.97 -10.81 2.42
CA GLY A 483 -26.35 -10.70 1.97
C GLY A 483 -27.17 -11.99 2.07
N ARG A 484 -26.58 -13.09 2.58
CA ARG A 484 -27.26 -14.38 2.79
C ARG A 484 -26.93 -14.96 4.16
N ALA A 485 -27.83 -15.75 4.71
CA ALA A 485 -27.58 -16.52 5.92
C ALA A 485 -26.63 -17.69 5.63
N PHE A 486 -25.75 -18.01 6.59
CA PHE A 486 -24.87 -19.17 6.54
C PHE A 486 -24.68 -19.79 7.95
N GLN A 487 -24.15 -21.02 8.01
CA GLN A 487 -23.82 -21.65 9.28
C GLN A 487 -22.37 -21.31 9.70
N ALA A 488 -22.19 -20.92 10.98
CA ALA A 488 -20.88 -20.72 11.56
C ALA A 488 -20.72 -21.47 12.88
N ILE A 489 -19.48 -21.83 13.19
CA ILE A 489 -19.09 -22.36 14.50
C ILE A 489 -18.55 -21.18 15.31
N VAL A 490 -19.23 -20.84 16.40
CA VAL A 490 -18.75 -19.91 17.43
C VAL A 490 -18.08 -20.75 18.50
N SER A 491 -16.80 -20.52 18.76
CA SER A 491 -16.00 -21.33 19.69
C SER A 491 -15.12 -20.46 20.58
N LEU A 492 -14.83 -20.96 21.76
CA LEU A 492 -13.90 -20.38 22.71
C LEU A 492 -12.73 -21.32 22.92
N HIS A 493 -11.53 -20.79 22.85
CA HIS A 493 -10.30 -21.54 23.05
C HIS A 493 -9.49 -20.90 24.18
N SER A 494 -8.75 -21.73 24.93
CA SER A 494 -7.74 -21.24 25.86
C SER A 494 -6.54 -20.64 25.12
N LEU A 495 -5.65 -19.96 25.83
CA LEU A 495 -4.38 -19.46 25.28
C LEU A 495 -3.55 -20.57 24.61
N GLY A 496 -3.58 -21.79 25.12
CA GLY A 496 -2.91 -22.96 24.54
C GLY A 496 -3.66 -23.63 23.38
N GLY A 497 -4.73 -23.01 22.85
CA GLY A 497 -5.51 -23.52 21.73
C GLY A 497 -6.51 -24.63 22.07
N THR A 498 -6.66 -25.00 23.37
CA THR A 498 -7.63 -26.02 23.81
C THR A 498 -9.04 -25.49 23.63
N LEU A 499 -9.90 -26.26 22.95
CA LEU A 499 -11.31 -25.92 22.80
C LEU A 499 -12.02 -25.98 24.17
N ILE A 500 -12.58 -24.88 24.61
CA ILE A 500 -13.35 -24.76 25.86
C ILE A 500 -14.84 -25.00 25.59
N SER A 501 -15.38 -24.31 24.58
CA SER A 501 -16.77 -24.48 24.16
C SER A 501 -16.93 -24.21 22.68
N SER A 502 -17.94 -24.82 22.06
CA SER A 502 -18.32 -24.52 20.69
C SER A 502 -19.81 -24.68 20.46
N ARG A 503 -20.37 -23.86 19.58
CA ARG A 503 -21.76 -23.92 19.16
C ARG A 503 -21.87 -23.60 17.67
N THR A 504 -22.79 -24.26 16.98
CA THR A 504 -23.13 -23.95 15.60
C THR A 504 -24.34 -23.02 15.61
N GLU A 505 -24.19 -21.87 14.94
CA GLU A 505 -25.23 -20.85 14.82
C GLU A 505 -25.51 -20.54 13.34
N VAL A 506 -26.75 -20.10 13.07
CA VAL A 506 -27.13 -19.55 11.77
C VAL A 506 -26.94 -18.05 11.80
N ILE A 507 -26.00 -17.57 11.02
CA ILE A 507 -25.62 -16.17 10.93
C ILE A 507 -26.50 -15.48 9.88
N GLN A 508 -27.29 -14.52 10.31
CA GLN A 508 -28.17 -13.75 9.46
C GLN A 508 -27.40 -12.59 8.77
N PRO A 509 -27.85 -12.09 7.61
CA PRO A 509 -27.31 -10.86 7.05
C PRO A 509 -27.40 -9.69 8.04
N GLY A 510 -26.34 -8.88 8.10
CA GLY A 510 -26.22 -7.76 9.04
C GLY A 510 -25.54 -8.12 10.35
N SER A 511 -25.77 -7.32 11.39
CA SER A 511 -25.12 -7.50 12.69
C SER A 511 -25.67 -8.73 13.43
N ASN A 512 -24.74 -9.53 13.94
CA ASN A 512 -25.01 -10.71 14.74
C ASN A 512 -24.27 -10.61 16.07
N PHE A 513 -24.84 -11.17 17.12
CA PHE A 513 -24.20 -11.23 18.43
C PHE A 513 -24.49 -12.57 19.11
N TYR A 514 -23.55 -13.00 19.91
CA TYR A 514 -23.63 -14.20 20.72
C TYR A 514 -23.22 -13.88 22.15
N LEU A 515 -24.10 -14.18 23.10
CA LEU A 515 -23.81 -14.00 24.53
C LEU A 515 -23.10 -15.23 25.08
N MET A 516 -21.97 -15.00 25.74
CA MET A 516 -21.14 -16.04 26.34
C MET A 516 -20.99 -15.78 27.83
N ASP A 517 -21.35 -16.76 28.65
CA ASP A 517 -21.13 -16.73 30.05
C ASP A 517 -19.71 -17.24 30.37
N VAL A 518 -18.88 -16.38 30.98
CA VAL A 518 -17.51 -16.67 31.35
C VAL A 518 -17.30 -16.77 32.86
N THR A 519 -18.38 -16.79 33.65
CA THR A 519 -18.31 -16.83 35.11
C THR A 519 -17.64 -18.08 35.65
N SER A 520 -17.71 -19.19 34.92
CA SER A 520 -17.09 -20.47 35.29
C SER A 520 -15.64 -20.62 34.84
N LEU A 521 -15.14 -19.70 34.00
CA LEU A 521 -13.80 -19.78 33.47
C LEU A 521 -12.77 -19.28 34.47
N PRO A 522 -11.58 -19.86 34.56
CA PRO A 522 -10.44 -19.27 35.24
C PRO A 522 -10.09 -17.88 34.73
N GLU A 523 -9.48 -17.03 35.55
CA GLU A 523 -8.86 -15.79 35.07
C GLU A 523 -7.79 -16.12 34.04
N GLY A 524 -7.77 -15.36 32.97
CA GLY A 524 -6.82 -15.60 31.90
C GLY A 524 -7.24 -15.04 30.57
N ILE A 525 -6.44 -15.37 29.55
CA ILE A 525 -6.67 -14.98 28.16
C ILE A 525 -7.30 -16.15 27.40
N TYR A 526 -8.32 -15.83 26.63
CA TYR A 526 -9.07 -16.74 25.79
C TYR A 526 -9.21 -16.14 24.39
N PHE A 527 -9.55 -16.97 23.41
CA PHE A 527 -9.80 -16.58 22.04
C PHE A 527 -11.22 -16.99 21.64
N ALA A 528 -12.06 -16.01 21.35
CA ALA A 528 -13.37 -16.21 20.74
C ALA A 528 -13.18 -16.32 19.24
N ARG A 529 -13.59 -17.43 18.64
CA ARG A 529 -13.45 -17.71 17.20
C ARG A 529 -14.81 -17.93 16.58
N VAL A 530 -15.07 -17.26 15.46
CA VAL A 530 -16.24 -17.49 14.61
C VAL A 530 -15.75 -18.03 13.27
N GLN A 531 -16.19 -19.24 12.90
CA GLN A 531 -15.77 -19.91 11.68
C GLN A 531 -16.98 -20.26 10.81
N SER A 532 -17.02 -19.76 9.58
CA SER A 532 -18.00 -20.17 8.58
C SER A 532 -17.82 -21.64 8.21
N ARG A 533 -18.92 -22.41 8.21
CA ARG A 533 -18.91 -23.80 7.74
C ARG A 533 -18.89 -23.91 6.24
N ASP A 534 -19.41 -22.90 5.54
CA ASP A 534 -19.50 -22.91 4.08
C ASP A 534 -18.15 -22.66 3.42
N THR A 535 -17.32 -21.78 4.01
CA THR A 535 -16.05 -21.35 3.45
C THR A 535 -14.83 -21.78 4.25
N GLY A 536 -15.02 -22.21 5.50
CA GLY A 536 -13.94 -22.52 6.42
C GLY A 536 -13.23 -21.28 7.00
N ARG A 537 -13.56 -20.07 6.53
CA ARG A 537 -12.99 -18.82 7.04
C ARG A 537 -13.33 -18.66 8.52
N ALA A 538 -12.33 -18.26 9.30
CA ALA A 538 -12.48 -18.00 10.71
C ALA A 538 -11.95 -16.61 11.03
N ASP A 539 -12.58 -15.97 12.01
CA ASP A 539 -12.11 -14.73 12.61
C ASP A 539 -12.02 -14.90 14.14
N ILE A 540 -11.08 -14.20 14.77
CA ILE A 540 -10.70 -14.44 16.18
C ILE A 540 -10.60 -13.11 16.90
N ALA A 541 -11.19 -13.04 18.10
CA ALA A 541 -11.01 -11.93 19.03
C ALA A 541 -10.44 -12.42 20.37
N LYS A 542 -9.52 -11.64 20.93
CA LYS A 542 -8.98 -11.87 22.28
C LYS A 542 -10.02 -11.52 23.33
N LEU A 543 -10.20 -12.38 24.31
CA LEU A 543 -11.04 -12.19 25.48
C LEU A 543 -10.20 -12.33 26.74
N SER A 544 -10.19 -11.31 27.58
CA SER A 544 -9.58 -11.36 28.92
C SER A 544 -10.67 -11.62 29.95
N VAL A 545 -10.54 -12.68 30.72
CA VAL A 545 -11.43 -13.00 31.84
C VAL A 545 -10.78 -12.57 33.16
N VAL A 546 -11.48 -11.71 33.92
CA VAL A 546 -11.03 -11.22 35.23
C VAL A 546 -12.11 -11.47 36.27
N ARG A 547 -11.74 -11.72 37.53
CA ARG A 547 -12.69 -11.82 38.62
C ARG A 547 -12.75 -10.47 39.34
N GLY A 548 -13.91 -9.86 39.33
CA GLY A 548 -14.11 -8.63 40.06
C GLY A 548 -13.81 -8.85 41.54
N ALA A 549 -12.92 -8.04 42.12
CA ALA A 549 -12.80 -7.97 43.58
C ALA A 549 -14.17 -7.59 44.16
N VAL A 550 -14.77 -8.48 44.94
CA VAL A 550 -15.94 -8.16 45.75
C VAL A 550 -15.50 -7.05 46.69
N ARG A 551 -15.78 -5.79 46.38
CA ARG A 551 -15.69 -4.69 47.34
C ARG A 551 -16.77 -4.95 48.35
N GLY A 552 -16.40 -5.58 49.47
CA GLY A 552 -17.20 -5.60 50.67
C GLY A 552 -17.51 -4.16 51.07
N ARG A 553 -18.78 -3.78 51.02
CA ARG A 553 -19.26 -2.58 51.70
C ARG A 553 -19.21 -2.92 53.20
N SER A 554 -18.31 -2.29 53.91
CA SER A 554 -18.42 -2.04 55.37
C SER A 554 -19.14 -0.74 55.56
#